data_d55b1b4abd2b3b6fabd258814e1335c8
#
_entry.id   d55b1b4abd2b3b6fabd258814e1335c8
#
_cell.length_a   1.000
_cell.length_b   1.000
_cell.length_c   1.000
_cell.angle_alpha   90.00
_cell.angle_beta   90.00
_cell.angle_gamma   90.00
#
_symmetry.space_group_name_H-M   'P 1'
#
loop_
_entity.id
_entity.type
_entity.pdbx_description
1 polymer ?
#
loop_
_entity_poly.entity_id
_entity_poly.type
_entity_poly.pdbx_seq_one_letter_code
_entity_poly.pdbx_strand_id
1 'polypeptide(L)'
;MRQLKITKAITNRESASLDKYLQEIGRQDLISVDEEVELAQRIHQGDQAALDKLVNANLRFVVSVAKQYQNQGLSLSDLINEGNVGLIKAAQKFDETRGFKFISYAVWWIRQSILQAIAENSNMVRVPLNQAGLINKANKAQSRFEQLHERSASAEELADELNLPIDKVIETMKINTRSVSVDAPFADGEDNSLLDVLPNNDSPLADSTLNQESLSKEINRVLAQLTPRERDILKMFFGIGCQEMTLEEIGAKFDLTRERVRQIKEKAIRRLKGQKSKLLKAYLG
;
A
#
# COMPACT_ATOMS: atom_id res chain seq x y z
N MET A 1 -20.07 12.65 25.26
CA MET A 1 -20.61 12.28 23.92
C MET A 1 -21.02 13.54 23.19
N ARG A 2 -20.44 13.84 22.01
CA ARG A 2 -20.91 14.99 21.21
C ARG A 2 -22.27 14.62 20.61
N GLN A 3 -23.30 15.41 20.91
CA GLN A 3 -24.60 15.30 20.26
C GLN A 3 -24.43 15.49 18.74
N LEU A 4 -25.03 14.61 17.95
CA LEU A 4 -25.07 14.71 16.49
C LEU A 4 -25.89 15.97 16.11
N LYS A 5 -25.21 17.03 15.72
CA LYS A 5 -25.86 18.17 15.05
C LYS A 5 -25.97 17.84 13.56
N ILE A 6 -27.19 17.51 13.11
CA ILE A 6 -27.48 17.36 11.69
C ILE A 6 -27.60 18.77 11.11
N THR A 7 -26.53 19.24 10.47
CA THR A 7 -26.56 20.48 9.69
C THR A 7 -27.08 20.16 8.28
N LYS A 8 -27.94 20.99 7.71
CA LYS A 8 -28.39 20.89 6.32
C LYS A 8 -27.22 21.21 5.37
N ALA A 9 -26.34 20.25 5.17
CA ALA A 9 -25.25 20.38 4.19
C ALA A 9 -25.75 20.04 2.80
N ILE A 10 -25.36 20.83 1.79
CA ILE A 10 -25.63 20.56 0.38
C ILE A 10 -24.90 19.26 -0.01
N THR A 11 -25.62 18.32 -0.61
CA THR A 11 -25.02 17.08 -1.09
C THR A 11 -24.40 17.33 -2.45
N ASN A 12 -23.09 17.11 -2.57
CA ASN A 12 -22.44 17.13 -3.87
C ASN A 12 -22.91 15.89 -4.66
N ARG A 13 -23.49 16.09 -5.83
CA ARG A 13 -24.12 15.03 -6.64
C ARG A 13 -23.12 14.59 -7.70
N GLU A 14 -22.28 13.65 -7.33
CA GLU A 14 -21.17 13.19 -8.18
C GLU A 14 -21.62 12.23 -9.29
N SER A 15 -22.81 11.62 -9.16
CA SER A 15 -23.32 10.67 -10.16
C SER A 15 -24.83 10.71 -10.31
N ALA A 16 -25.33 10.44 -11.54
CA ALA A 16 -26.77 10.37 -11.83
C ALA A 16 -27.47 9.25 -11.05
N SER A 17 -26.76 8.17 -10.70
CA SER A 17 -27.29 7.08 -9.89
C SER A 17 -27.55 7.51 -8.44
N LEU A 18 -26.67 8.31 -7.85
CA LEU A 18 -26.85 8.87 -6.52
C LEU A 18 -28.05 9.84 -6.49
N ASP A 19 -28.23 10.66 -7.52
CA ASP A 19 -29.38 11.56 -7.64
C ASP A 19 -30.70 10.78 -7.65
N LYS A 20 -30.78 9.71 -8.44
CA LYS A 20 -31.96 8.84 -8.50
C LYS A 20 -32.24 8.21 -7.15
N TYR A 21 -31.23 7.67 -6.50
CA TYR A 21 -31.34 7.09 -5.15
C TYR A 21 -31.87 8.12 -4.14
N LEU A 22 -31.32 9.35 -4.13
CA LEU A 22 -31.76 10.42 -3.22
C LEU A 22 -33.22 10.84 -3.47
N GLN A 23 -33.68 10.82 -4.74
CA GLN A 23 -35.08 11.07 -5.08
C GLN A 23 -35.99 9.95 -4.58
N GLU A 24 -35.60 8.70 -4.73
CA GLU A 24 -36.37 7.53 -4.30
C GLU A 24 -36.56 7.50 -2.78
N ILE A 25 -35.47 7.67 -2.01
CA ILE A 25 -35.55 7.72 -0.54
C ILE A 25 -36.32 8.95 -0.03
N GLY A 26 -36.32 10.04 -0.81
CA GLY A 26 -37.08 11.26 -0.48
C GLY A 26 -38.59 11.08 -0.53
N ARG A 27 -39.09 10.08 -1.27
CA ARG A 27 -40.52 9.76 -1.43
C ARG A 27 -41.05 8.86 -0.31
N GLN A 28 -40.16 8.23 0.47
CA GLN A 28 -40.55 7.33 1.55
C GLN A 28 -41.13 8.11 2.71
N ASP A 29 -42.25 7.63 3.24
CA ASP A 29 -42.92 8.21 4.39
C ASP A 29 -42.14 7.92 5.68
N LEU A 30 -42.22 8.86 6.64
CA LEU A 30 -41.65 8.67 7.96
C LEU A 30 -42.56 7.78 8.81
N ILE A 31 -41.98 6.93 9.61
CA ILE A 31 -42.68 6.01 10.52
C ILE A 31 -42.87 6.68 11.88
N SER A 32 -44.03 6.45 12.52
CA SER A 32 -44.29 6.86 13.90
C SER A 32 -43.60 5.91 14.89
N VAL A 33 -43.49 6.34 16.15
CA VAL A 33 -42.84 5.52 17.20
C VAL A 33 -43.63 4.23 17.46
N ASP A 34 -44.98 4.30 17.41
CA ASP A 34 -45.84 3.15 17.62
C ASP A 34 -45.68 2.13 16.50
N GLU A 35 -45.57 2.61 15.24
CA GLU A 35 -45.27 1.74 14.09
C GLU A 35 -43.86 1.13 14.14
N GLU A 36 -42.85 1.85 14.70
CA GLU A 36 -41.51 1.27 14.91
C GLU A 36 -41.60 0.04 15.81
N VAL A 37 -42.38 0.10 16.89
CA VAL A 37 -42.58 -1.02 17.85
C VAL A 37 -43.29 -2.20 17.18
N GLU A 38 -44.39 -1.96 16.43
CA GLU A 38 -45.10 -3.02 15.71
C GLU A 38 -44.20 -3.71 14.67
N LEU A 39 -43.44 -2.92 13.92
CA LEU A 39 -42.53 -3.47 12.93
C LEU A 39 -41.40 -4.28 13.58
N ALA A 40 -40.85 -3.82 14.72
CA ALA A 40 -39.83 -4.55 15.44
C ALA A 40 -40.35 -5.91 15.93
N GLN A 41 -41.55 -5.99 16.47
CA GLN A 41 -42.17 -7.26 16.88
C GLN A 41 -42.35 -8.22 15.69
N ARG A 42 -42.79 -7.73 14.53
CA ARG A 42 -42.91 -8.53 13.32
C ARG A 42 -41.57 -8.99 12.78
N ILE A 43 -40.52 -8.18 12.88
CA ILE A 43 -39.15 -8.57 12.51
C ILE A 43 -38.63 -9.71 13.38
N HIS A 44 -38.90 -9.71 14.69
CA HIS A 44 -38.58 -10.83 15.58
C HIS A 44 -39.31 -12.12 15.23
N GLN A 45 -40.48 -12.04 14.58
CA GLN A 45 -41.22 -13.19 14.04
C GLN A 45 -40.70 -13.64 12.66
N GLY A 46 -39.72 -12.96 12.09
CA GLY A 46 -39.09 -13.30 10.80
C GLY A 46 -39.76 -12.62 9.58
N ASP A 47 -40.59 -11.58 9.78
CA ASP A 47 -41.24 -10.87 8.67
C ASP A 47 -40.28 -9.96 7.95
N GLN A 48 -39.88 -10.36 6.73
CA GLN A 48 -38.97 -9.62 5.86
C GLN A 48 -39.59 -8.30 5.36
N ALA A 49 -40.90 -8.27 5.10
CA ALA A 49 -41.57 -7.05 4.62
C ALA A 49 -41.59 -5.95 5.70
N ALA A 50 -41.70 -6.34 6.97
CA ALA A 50 -41.57 -5.41 8.10
C ALA A 50 -40.15 -4.84 8.21
N LEU A 51 -39.12 -5.68 8.01
CA LEU A 51 -37.71 -5.25 7.98
C LEU A 51 -37.47 -4.23 6.87
N ASP A 52 -37.92 -4.54 5.65
CA ASP A 52 -37.74 -3.66 4.49
C ASP A 52 -38.45 -2.30 4.71
N LYS A 53 -39.65 -2.30 5.29
CA LYS A 53 -40.38 -1.07 5.61
C LYS A 53 -39.64 -0.23 6.63
N LEU A 54 -39.12 -0.83 7.73
CA LEU A 54 -38.37 -0.13 8.76
C LEU A 54 -37.06 0.45 8.23
N VAL A 55 -36.33 -0.32 7.39
CA VAL A 55 -35.08 0.12 6.77
C VAL A 55 -35.34 1.28 5.80
N ASN A 56 -36.30 1.14 4.87
CA ASN A 56 -36.60 2.13 3.83
C ASN A 56 -36.96 3.49 4.43
N ALA A 57 -37.75 3.55 5.49
CA ALA A 57 -38.13 4.79 6.16
C ALA A 57 -36.95 5.52 6.81
N ASN A 58 -35.85 4.77 7.12
CA ASN A 58 -34.68 5.31 7.82
C ASN A 58 -33.46 5.57 6.91
N LEU A 59 -33.54 5.26 5.60
CA LEU A 59 -32.43 5.49 4.66
C LEU A 59 -31.96 6.95 4.60
N ARG A 60 -32.88 7.90 4.72
CA ARG A 60 -32.56 9.35 4.75
C ARG A 60 -31.62 9.71 5.91
N PHE A 61 -31.77 9.03 7.02
CA PHE A 61 -30.92 9.22 8.18
C PHE A 61 -29.50 8.70 7.93
N VAL A 62 -29.35 7.54 7.26
CA VAL A 62 -28.05 7.01 6.87
C VAL A 62 -27.26 8.01 6.01
N VAL A 63 -27.92 8.65 5.03
CA VAL A 63 -27.29 9.70 4.20
C VAL A 63 -26.74 10.84 5.06
N SER A 64 -27.52 11.27 6.07
CA SER A 64 -27.09 12.35 6.98
C SER A 64 -25.86 11.98 7.81
N VAL A 65 -25.75 10.71 8.21
CA VAL A 65 -24.57 10.19 8.92
C VAL A 65 -23.40 10.03 7.97
N ALA A 66 -23.60 9.43 6.79
CA ALA A 66 -22.55 9.20 5.80
C ALA A 66 -21.86 10.49 5.34
N LYS A 67 -22.60 11.57 5.19
CA LYS A 67 -22.05 12.91 4.87
C LYS A 67 -20.97 13.40 5.84
N GLN A 68 -20.99 12.97 7.10
CA GLN A 68 -19.99 13.38 8.09
C GLN A 68 -18.64 12.70 7.88
N TYR A 69 -18.60 11.64 7.07
CA TYR A 69 -17.41 10.84 6.77
C TYR A 69 -16.90 11.02 5.34
N GLN A 70 -17.42 12.02 4.61
CA GLN A 70 -16.91 12.37 3.29
C GLN A 70 -15.42 12.75 3.33
N ASN A 71 -14.74 12.61 2.20
CA ASN A 71 -13.32 12.93 2.03
C ASN A 71 -12.33 12.09 2.87
N GLN A 72 -12.75 10.89 3.27
CA GLN A 72 -11.91 9.95 4.01
C GLN A 72 -11.45 8.76 3.16
N GLY A 73 -11.39 8.93 1.84
CA GLY A 73 -10.90 7.91 0.90
C GLY A 73 -11.96 7.02 0.27
N LEU A 74 -13.24 7.17 0.64
CA LEU A 74 -14.38 6.49 0.01
C LEU A 74 -15.36 7.49 -0.61
N SER A 75 -16.03 7.08 -1.70
CA SER A 75 -17.10 7.86 -2.32
C SER A 75 -18.32 7.97 -1.40
N LEU A 76 -19.14 9.01 -1.58
CA LEU A 76 -20.37 9.14 -0.78
C LEU A 76 -21.34 7.98 -1.04
N SER A 77 -21.38 7.44 -2.26
CA SER A 77 -22.21 6.28 -2.61
C SER A 77 -21.81 5.05 -1.80
N ASP A 78 -20.49 4.78 -1.70
CA ASP A 78 -19.97 3.64 -0.94
C ASP A 78 -20.24 3.79 0.56
N LEU A 79 -20.04 5.00 1.10
CA LEU A 79 -20.34 5.30 2.51
C LEU A 79 -21.82 5.09 2.85
N ILE A 80 -22.74 5.45 1.93
CA ILE A 80 -24.16 5.22 2.10
C ILE A 80 -24.47 3.72 2.07
N ASN A 81 -23.92 2.98 1.12
CA ASN A 81 -24.14 1.54 1.00
C ASN A 81 -23.67 0.80 2.25
N GLU A 82 -22.47 1.08 2.74
CA GLU A 82 -21.96 0.49 3.98
C GLU A 82 -22.78 0.94 5.21
N GLY A 83 -23.24 2.17 5.22
CA GLY A 83 -24.17 2.65 6.23
C GLY A 83 -25.51 1.92 6.22
N ASN A 84 -26.04 1.60 5.03
CA ASN A 84 -27.27 0.82 4.87
C ASN A 84 -27.09 -0.61 5.39
N VAL A 85 -25.93 -1.25 5.15
CA VAL A 85 -25.59 -2.55 5.75
C VAL A 85 -25.61 -2.47 7.28
N GLY A 86 -25.07 -1.40 7.85
CA GLY A 86 -25.15 -1.14 9.29
C GLY A 86 -26.58 -0.96 9.79
N LEU A 87 -27.43 -0.25 9.04
CA LEU A 87 -28.84 -0.06 9.36
C LEU A 87 -29.62 -1.36 9.37
N ILE A 88 -29.41 -2.24 8.38
CA ILE A 88 -30.05 -3.57 8.31
C ILE A 88 -29.66 -4.42 9.53
N LYS A 89 -28.36 -4.45 9.87
CA LYS A 89 -27.88 -5.15 11.09
C LYS A 89 -28.52 -4.60 12.37
N ALA A 90 -28.71 -3.28 12.43
CA ALA A 90 -29.38 -2.63 13.55
C ALA A 90 -30.85 -3.05 13.64
N ALA A 91 -31.59 -3.07 12.50
CA ALA A 91 -32.99 -3.44 12.45
C ALA A 91 -33.23 -4.90 12.91
N GLN A 92 -32.32 -5.81 12.55
CA GLN A 92 -32.39 -7.23 12.99
C GLN A 92 -32.13 -7.44 14.49
N LYS A 93 -31.40 -6.52 15.12
CA LYS A 93 -30.97 -6.63 16.54
C LYS A 93 -31.67 -5.64 17.47
N PHE A 94 -32.60 -4.86 16.95
CA PHE A 94 -33.29 -3.85 17.71
C PHE A 94 -34.27 -4.50 18.69
N ASP A 95 -34.25 -4.03 19.94
CA ASP A 95 -35.14 -4.50 21.02
C ASP A 95 -36.04 -3.33 21.46
N GLU A 96 -37.31 -3.43 21.08
CA GLU A 96 -38.34 -2.42 21.36
C GLU A 96 -38.70 -2.33 22.85
N THR A 97 -38.42 -3.38 23.65
CA THR A 97 -38.77 -3.40 25.08
C THR A 97 -38.01 -2.37 25.90
N ARG A 98 -36.89 -1.86 25.35
CA ARG A 98 -36.03 -0.89 26.04
C ARG A 98 -36.54 0.55 25.98
N GLY A 99 -37.62 0.83 25.26
CA GLY A 99 -38.27 2.16 25.22
C GLY A 99 -37.45 3.26 24.51
N PHE A 100 -36.41 2.93 23.74
CA PHE A 100 -35.64 3.89 22.97
C PHE A 100 -36.09 3.89 21.49
N LYS A 101 -36.00 5.07 20.85
CA LYS A 101 -36.24 5.16 19.39
C LYS A 101 -35.21 4.35 18.61
N PHE A 102 -35.65 3.70 17.54
CA PHE A 102 -34.81 2.91 16.65
C PHE A 102 -33.56 3.66 16.16
N ILE A 103 -33.72 4.92 15.75
CA ILE A 103 -32.62 5.79 15.26
C ILE A 103 -31.49 5.91 16.29
N SER A 104 -31.82 6.00 17.59
CA SER A 104 -30.81 6.16 18.67
C SER A 104 -29.91 4.92 18.80
N TYR A 105 -30.45 3.74 18.49
CA TYR A 105 -29.70 2.48 18.44
C TYR A 105 -28.98 2.31 17.10
N ALA A 106 -29.66 2.57 15.99
CA ALA A 106 -29.15 2.37 14.64
C ALA A 106 -27.91 3.21 14.33
N VAL A 107 -27.81 4.43 14.88
CA VAL A 107 -26.65 5.33 14.73
C VAL A 107 -25.32 4.64 15.03
N TRP A 108 -25.29 3.80 16.06
CA TRP A 108 -24.06 3.09 16.45
C TRP A 108 -23.63 2.06 15.42
N TRP A 109 -24.58 1.31 14.88
CA TRP A 109 -24.33 0.30 13.84
C TRP A 109 -23.94 0.93 12.52
N ILE A 110 -24.63 2.01 12.12
CA ILE A 110 -24.32 2.77 10.90
C ILE A 110 -22.89 3.32 10.99
N ARG A 111 -22.55 3.98 12.08
CA ARG A 111 -21.20 4.50 12.31
C ARG A 111 -20.13 3.41 12.29
N GLN A 112 -20.39 2.33 12.99
CA GLN A 112 -19.45 1.20 13.07
C GLN A 112 -19.20 0.61 11.69
N SER A 113 -20.25 0.40 10.89
CA SER A 113 -20.11 -0.14 9.54
C SER A 113 -19.33 0.82 8.62
N ILE A 114 -19.64 2.12 8.65
CA ILE A 114 -18.92 3.13 7.87
C ILE A 114 -17.44 3.20 8.26
N LEU A 115 -17.13 3.27 9.56
CA LEU A 115 -15.74 3.34 10.03
C LEU A 115 -14.95 2.07 9.70
N GLN A 116 -15.59 0.90 9.77
CA GLN A 116 -14.99 -0.35 9.36
C GLN A 116 -14.68 -0.34 7.86
N ALA A 117 -15.64 0.08 7.02
CA ALA A 117 -15.46 0.16 5.58
C ALA A 117 -14.34 1.15 5.19
N ILE A 118 -14.26 2.31 5.86
CA ILE A 118 -13.17 3.26 5.65
C ILE A 118 -11.82 2.61 6.00
N ALA A 119 -11.72 1.94 7.15
CA ALA A 119 -10.46 1.33 7.58
C ALA A 119 -10.01 0.18 6.66
N GLU A 120 -10.97 -0.55 6.04
CA GLU A 120 -10.66 -1.69 5.17
C GLU A 120 -10.43 -1.29 3.70
N ASN A 121 -11.15 -0.30 3.19
CA ASN A 121 -11.27 -0.03 1.75
C ASN A 121 -10.76 1.36 1.33
N SER A 122 -10.38 2.26 2.27
CA SER A 122 -9.93 3.62 1.90
C SER A 122 -8.53 3.65 1.31
N ASN A 123 -7.69 2.67 1.63
CA ASN A 123 -6.32 2.59 1.13
C ASN A 123 -6.21 1.62 -0.05
N MET A 124 -5.44 2.00 -1.08
CA MET A 124 -5.16 1.14 -2.24
C MET A 124 -4.49 -0.17 -1.80
N VAL A 125 -3.56 -0.11 -0.86
CA VAL A 125 -2.98 -1.28 -0.19
C VAL A 125 -3.71 -1.49 1.13
N ARG A 126 -4.43 -2.62 1.25
CA ARG A 126 -5.22 -2.94 2.45
C ARG A 126 -4.34 -3.01 3.70
N VAL A 127 -4.71 -2.25 4.71
CA VAL A 127 -4.07 -2.26 6.04
C VAL A 127 -4.97 -3.02 7.03
N PRO A 128 -4.44 -3.94 7.85
CA PRO A 128 -5.22 -4.60 8.89
C PRO A 128 -5.82 -3.61 9.90
N LEU A 129 -7.05 -3.88 10.39
CA LEU A 129 -7.78 -2.98 11.31
C LEU A 129 -6.97 -2.61 12.56
N ASN A 130 -6.18 -3.53 13.09
CA ASN A 130 -5.33 -3.27 14.26
C ASN A 130 -4.27 -2.20 13.97
N GLN A 131 -3.65 -2.26 12.79
CA GLN A 131 -2.65 -1.27 12.35
C GLN A 131 -3.33 0.06 12.00
N ALA A 132 -4.47 0.06 11.32
CA ALA A 132 -5.25 1.27 11.06
C ALA A 132 -5.63 2.00 12.36
N GLY A 133 -5.99 1.26 13.41
CA GLY A 133 -6.23 1.80 14.74
C GLY A 133 -4.99 2.46 15.37
N LEU A 134 -3.80 1.86 15.19
CA LEU A 134 -2.53 2.44 15.66
C LEU A 134 -2.15 3.69 14.87
N ILE A 135 -2.29 3.68 13.54
CA ILE A 135 -2.06 4.85 12.68
C ILE A 135 -2.92 6.03 13.14
N ASN A 136 -4.21 5.80 13.38
CA ASN A 136 -5.12 6.85 13.85
C ASN A 136 -4.73 7.40 15.23
N LYS A 137 -4.23 6.55 16.13
CA LYS A 137 -3.72 6.99 17.44
C LYS A 137 -2.43 7.80 17.29
N ALA A 138 -1.50 7.33 16.45
CA ALA A 138 -0.24 8.03 16.18
C ALA A 138 -0.48 9.41 15.56
N ASN A 139 -1.35 9.52 14.56
CA ASN A 139 -1.71 10.80 13.94
C ASN A 139 -2.36 11.78 14.95
N LYS A 140 -3.19 11.28 15.85
CA LYS A 140 -3.78 12.12 16.91
C LYS A 140 -2.76 12.59 17.93
N ALA A 141 -1.83 11.72 18.35
CA ALA A 141 -0.75 12.08 19.25
C ALA A 141 0.17 13.11 18.59
N GLN A 142 0.56 12.88 17.33
CA GLN A 142 1.36 13.83 16.55
C GLN A 142 0.69 15.21 16.45
N SER A 143 -0.59 15.26 16.05
CA SER A 143 -1.33 16.54 15.97
C SER A 143 -1.43 17.25 17.33
N ARG A 144 -1.57 16.51 18.43
CA ARG A 144 -1.56 17.09 19.77
C ARG A 144 -0.19 17.65 20.13
N PHE A 145 0.85 16.90 19.82
CA PHE A 145 2.23 17.31 20.07
C PHE A 145 2.59 18.58 19.28
N GLU A 146 2.21 18.64 17.99
CA GLU A 146 2.40 19.81 17.14
C GLU A 146 1.67 21.05 17.67
N GLN A 147 0.46 20.88 18.21
CA GLN A 147 -0.27 22.00 18.85
C GLN A 147 0.40 22.52 20.14
N LEU A 148 1.10 21.66 20.87
CA LEU A 148 1.76 22.03 22.14
C LEU A 148 3.17 22.57 21.95
N HIS A 149 3.92 22.04 20.98
CA HIS A 149 5.34 22.29 20.82
C HIS A 149 5.72 23.01 19.51
N GLU A 150 4.72 23.32 18.66
CA GLU A 150 4.91 24.00 17.35
C GLU A 150 5.93 23.32 16.43
N ARG A 151 6.20 22.01 16.63
CA ARG A 151 7.09 21.17 15.82
C ARG A 151 6.55 19.74 15.73
N SER A 152 7.01 19.00 14.73
CA SER A 152 6.68 17.57 14.61
C SER A 152 7.34 16.77 15.73
N ALA A 153 6.63 15.74 16.22
CA ALA A 153 7.15 14.82 17.22
C ALA A 153 8.18 13.85 16.61
N SER A 154 9.22 13.50 17.36
CA SER A 154 10.12 12.40 16.99
C SER A 154 9.47 11.03 17.24
N ALA A 155 10.03 9.96 16.64
CA ALA A 155 9.53 8.60 16.84
C ALA A 155 9.63 8.17 18.33
N GLU A 156 10.63 8.66 19.06
CA GLU A 156 10.84 8.40 20.48
C GLU A 156 9.77 9.08 21.34
N GLU A 157 9.49 10.36 21.07
CA GLU A 157 8.46 11.13 21.78
C GLU A 157 7.05 10.55 21.56
N LEU A 158 6.75 10.08 20.33
CA LEU A 158 5.50 9.38 20.05
C LEU A 158 5.42 8.01 20.73
N ALA A 159 6.54 7.30 20.85
CA ALA A 159 6.60 6.03 21.55
C ALA A 159 6.30 6.18 23.03
N ASP A 160 6.85 7.22 23.67
CA ASP A 160 6.60 7.56 25.06
C ASP A 160 5.14 7.97 25.30
N GLU A 161 4.55 8.84 24.45
CA GLU A 161 3.16 9.26 24.57
C GLU A 161 2.16 8.11 24.37
N LEU A 162 2.46 7.19 23.44
CA LEU A 162 1.60 6.05 23.12
C LEU A 162 1.86 4.82 23.99
N ASN A 163 2.92 4.81 24.82
CA ASN A 163 3.40 3.66 25.57
C ASN A 163 3.64 2.43 24.68
N LEU A 164 4.28 2.64 23.53
CA LEU A 164 4.58 1.60 22.55
C LEU A 164 6.09 1.48 22.31
N PRO A 165 6.58 0.30 21.89
CA PRO A 165 7.98 0.16 21.46
C PRO A 165 8.27 1.05 20.24
N ILE A 166 9.46 1.66 20.21
CA ILE A 166 9.90 2.59 19.15
C ILE A 166 9.80 1.93 17.76
N ASP A 167 10.19 0.66 17.66
CA ASP A 167 10.14 -0.09 16.40
C ASP A 167 8.73 -0.15 15.80
N LYS A 168 7.69 -0.34 16.64
CA LYS A 168 6.29 -0.34 16.21
C LYS A 168 5.81 1.03 15.75
N VAL A 169 6.29 2.10 16.37
CA VAL A 169 5.94 3.46 15.95
C VAL A 169 6.58 3.77 14.60
N ILE A 170 7.85 3.41 14.40
CA ILE A 170 8.55 3.59 13.12
C ILE A 170 7.85 2.79 12.01
N GLU A 171 7.47 1.54 12.28
CA GLU A 171 6.70 0.71 11.32
C GLU A 171 5.36 1.36 10.99
N THR A 172 4.62 1.83 12.00
CA THR A 172 3.33 2.50 11.83
C THR A 172 3.45 3.77 10.98
N MET A 173 4.50 4.57 11.20
CA MET A 173 4.75 5.78 10.41
C MET A 173 5.08 5.46 8.94
N LYS A 174 5.81 4.36 8.67
CA LYS A 174 6.12 3.92 7.29
C LYS A 174 4.86 3.46 6.53
N ILE A 175 3.91 2.83 7.21
CA ILE A 175 2.67 2.34 6.60
C ILE A 175 1.69 3.49 6.30
N ASN A 176 1.77 4.61 7.03
CA ASN A 176 0.87 5.77 6.90
C ASN A 176 1.16 6.64 5.67
N THR A 177 1.64 6.06 4.58
CA THR A 177 1.91 6.79 3.33
C THR A 177 0.69 6.76 2.41
N ARG A 178 0.31 7.93 1.87
CA ARG A 178 -0.74 8.02 0.85
C ARG A 178 -0.17 7.66 -0.52
N SER A 179 -0.91 6.85 -1.27
CA SER A 179 -0.60 6.57 -2.67
C SER A 179 -0.90 7.80 -3.52
N VAL A 180 0.02 8.10 -4.46
CA VAL A 180 -0.14 9.18 -5.45
C VAL A 180 -0.28 8.53 -6.81
N SER A 181 -1.15 9.05 -7.68
CA SER A 181 -1.27 8.59 -9.06
C SER A 181 -0.04 8.98 -9.86
N VAL A 182 0.54 8.02 -10.56
CA VAL A 182 1.69 8.22 -11.44
C VAL A 182 1.28 8.94 -12.73
N ASP A 183 0.04 8.74 -13.17
CA ASP A 183 -0.53 9.34 -14.39
C ASP A 183 -1.16 10.71 -14.16
N ALA A 184 -1.24 11.17 -12.90
CA ALA A 184 -1.81 12.48 -12.61
C ALA A 184 -0.91 13.60 -13.14
N PRO A 185 -1.46 14.61 -13.85
CA PRO A 185 -0.70 15.77 -14.28
C PRO A 185 -0.22 16.60 -13.09
N PHE A 186 0.94 17.26 -13.21
CA PHE A 186 1.47 18.12 -12.14
C PHE A 186 0.65 19.38 -11.92
N ALA A 187 0.07 19.93 -12.98
CA ALA A 187 -0.85 21.05 -12.92
C ALA A 187 -2.00 20.85 -13.90
N ASP A 188 -3.16 21.45 -13.59
CA ASP A 188 -4.33 21.39 -14.48
C ASP A 188 -4.00 22.00 -15.84
N GLY A 189 -4.09 21.17 -16.90
CA GLY A 189 -3.82 21.57 -18.30
C GLY A 189 -2.39 21.29 -18.78
N GLU A 190 -1.55 20.66 -18.00
CA GLU A 190 -0.26 20.12 -18.45
C GLU A 190 -0.38 18.63 -18.83
N ASP A 191 0.31 18.24 -19.92
CA ASP A 191 0.36 16.84 -20.36
C ASP A 191 1.43 16.03 -19.61
N ASN A 192 2.30 16.67 -18.82
CA ASN A 192 3.39 16.03 -18.10
C ASN A 192 2.89 15.35 -16.82
N SER A 193 3.21 14.09 -16.68
CA SER A 193 2.87 13.26 -15.51
C SER A 193 4.12 12.87 -14.71
N LEU A 194 3.92 12.34 -13.51
CA LEU A 194 5.02 11.79 -12.71
C LEU A 194 5.72 10.63 -13.42
N LEU A 195 5.01 9.90 -14.28
CA LEU A 195 5.56 8.81 -15.09
C LEU A 195 6.68 9.28 -16.03
N ASP A 196 6.52 10.48 -16.61
CA ASP A 196 7.50 11.04 -17.56
C ASP A 196 8.83 11.45 -16.90
N VAL A 197 8.80 11.69 -15.59
CA VAL A 197 9.96 12.11 -14.80
C VAL A 197 10.69 10.93 -14.15
N LEU A 198 10.01 9.81 -13.94
CA LEU A 198 10.60 8.64 -13.29
C LEU A 198 11.66 7.97 -14.19
N PRO A 199 12.93 7.87 -13.74
CA PRO A 199 13.96 7.20 -14.52
C PRO A 199 13.72 5.70 -14.59
N ASN A 200 13.81 5.13 -15.79
CA ASN A 200 13.79 3.69 -15.97
C ASN A 200 15.20 3.11 -15.71
N ASN A 201 15.38 2.52 -14.53
CA ASN A 201 16.65 1.91 -14.12
C ASN A 201 16.94 0.55 -14.82
N ASP A 202 15.93 -0.07 -15.44
CA ASP A 202 16.08 -1.36 -16.13
C ASP A 202 16.57 -1.17 -17.58
N SER A 203 16.53 0.05 -18.11
CA SER A 203 17.10 0.34 -19.42
C SER A 203 18.63 0.36 -19.34
N PRO A 204 19.32 -0.37 -20.21
CA PRO A 204 20.77 -0.31 -20.27
C PRO A 204 21.22 1.12 -20.63
N LEU A 205 22.17 1.66 -19.90
CA LEU A 205 22.76 2.96 -20.20
C LEU A 205 23.38 2.93 -21.60
N ALA A 206 23.31 4.03 -22.33
CA ALA A 206 23.79 4.13 -23.71
C ALA A 206 25.30 3.75 -23.86
N ASP A 207 26.06 3.94 -22.81
CA ASP A 207 27.49 3.64 -22.75
C ASP A 207 27.84 2.24 -22.19
N SER A 208 26.82 1.47 -21.74
CA SER A 208 27.02 0.15 -21.15
C SER A 208 27.72 -0.82 -22.11
N THR A 209 27.32 -0.84 -23.38
CA THR A 209 27.95 -1.65 -24.44
C THR A 209 29.39 -1.23 -24.70
N LEU A 210 29.66 0.05 -24.73
CA LEU A 210 31.02 0.61 -24.91
C LEU A 210 31.92 0.20 -23.74
N ASN A 211 31.41 0.31 -22.51
CA ASN A 211 32.12 -0.09 -21.31
C ASN A 211 32.44 -1.59 -21.30
N GLN A 212 31.48 -2.44 -21.72
CA GLN A 212 31.69 -3.89 -21.85
C GLN A 212 32.75 -4.22 -22.91
N GLU A 213 32.69 -3.59 -24.10
CA GLU A 213 33.70 -3.79 -25.13
C GLU A 213 35.09 -3.32 -24.65
N SER A 214 35.18 -2.16 -24.01
CA SER A 214 36.43 -1.65 -23.46
C SER A 214 37.00 -2.60 -22.42
N LEU A 215 36.17 -3.07 -21.48
CA LEU A 215 36.57 -4.07 -20.48
C LEU A 215 37.06 -5.36 -21.15
N SER A 216 36.36 -5.86 -22.15
CA SER A 216 36.75 -7.08 -22.90
C SER A 216 38.13 -6.92 -23.62
N LYS A 217 38.35 -5.76 -24.23
CA LYS A 217 39.65 -5.43 -24.85
C LYS A 217 40.78 -5.37 -23.82
N GLU A 218 40.56 -4.73 -22.66
CA GLU A 218 41.57 -4.65 -21.58
C GLU A 218 41.82 -6.03 -20.95
N ILE A 219 40.80 -6.84 -20.71
CA ILE A 219 40.98 -8.22 -20.23
C ILE A 219 41.84 -9.02 -21.19
N ASN A 220 41.57 -8.98 -22.52
CA ASN A 220 42.35 -9.68 -23.49
C ASN A 220 43.81 -9.15 -23.56
N ARG A 221 44.03 -7.86 -23.40
CA ARG A 221 45.36 -7.25 -23.32
C ARG A 221 46.15 -7.70 -22.11
N VAL A 222 45.50 -7.82 -20.97
CA VAL A 222 46.12 -8.31 -19.73
C VAL A 222 46.44 -9.81 -19.85
N LEU A 223 45.52 -10.61 -20.40
CA LEU A 223 45.73 -12.05 -20.63
C LEU A 223 46.86 -12.33 -21.66
N ALA A 224 47.09 -11.43 -22.63
CA ALA A 224 48.17 -11.60 -23.61
C ALA A 224 49.58 -11.56 -22.97
N GLN A 225 49.73 -11.06 -21.74
CA GLN A 225 51.02 -11.04 -21.01
C GLN A 225 51.36 -12.37 -20.33
N LEU A 226 50.40 -13.28 -20.25
CA LEU A 226 50.60 -14.63 -19.70
C LEU A 226 51.14 -15.59 -20.79
N THR A 227 51.74 -16.71 -20.35
CA THR A 227 52.09 -17.75 -21.28
C THR A 227 50.86 -18.32 -21.98
N PRO A 228 50.96 -18.83 -23.22
CA PRO A 228 49.80 -19.36 -23.96
C PRO A 228 48.99 -20.37 -23.14
N ARG A 229 49.66 -21.27 -22.42
CA ARG A 229 48.99 -22.28 -21.59
C ARG A 229 48.26 -21.66 -20.40
N GLU A 230 48.86 -20.70 -19.69
CA GLU A 230 48.23 -20.01 -18.55
C GLU A 230 47.00 -19.20 -19.01
N ARG A 231 47.10 -18.53 -20.17
CA ARG A 231 46.02 -17.77 -20.78
C ARG A 231 44.81 -18.62 -21.13
N ASP A 232 45.07 -19.73 -21.81
CA ASP A 232 44.03 -20.62 -22.32
C ASP A 232 43.29 -21.33 -21.15
N ILE A 233 44.01 -21.74 -20.10
CA ILE A 233 43.42 -22.30 -18.89
C ILE A 233 42.51 -21.24 -18.19
N LEU A 234 42.94 -19.97 -18.08
CA LEU A 234 42.11 -18.93 -17.50
C LEU A 234 40.88 -18.60 -18.36
N LYS A 235 41.03 -18.56 -19.70
CA LYS A 235 39.90 -18.33 -20.60
C LYS A 235 38.82 -19.39 -20.45
N MET A 236 39.22 -20.67 -20.41
CA MET A 236 38.29 -21.80 -20.26
C MET A 236 37.66 -21.83 -18.85
N PHE A 237 38.44 -21.53 -17.84
CA PHE A 237 37.93 -21.54 -16.45
C PHE A 237 36.91 -20.42 -16.17
N PHE A 238 37.11 -19.20 -16.72
CA PHE A 238 36.21 -18.06 -16.53
C PHE A 238 35.24 -17.87 -17.71
N GLY A 239 35.23 -18.73 -18.71
CA GLY A 239 34.33 -18.60 -19.84
C GLY A 239 34.60 -17.38 -20.73
N ILE A 240 35.84 -16.86 -20.81
CA ILE A 240 36.18 -15.66 -21.58
C ILE A 240 36.29 -15.99 -23.06
N GLY A 241 35.20 -15.72 -23.81
CA GLY A 241 35.11 -16.06 -25.23
C GLY A 241 34.87 -17.53 -25.55
N CYS A 242 34.65 -18.40 -24.57
CA CYS A 242 34.29 -19.79 -24.67
C CYS A 242 33.37 -20.21 -23.51
N GLN A 243 32.81 -21.40 -23.57
CA GLN A 243 32.00 -21.94 -22.46
C GLN A 243 32.89 -22.19 -21.25
N GLU A 244 32.38 -21.89 -20.06
CA GLU A 244 33.05 -22.17 -18.78
C GLU A 244 33.22 -23.68 -18.59
N MET A 245 34.42 -24.11 -18.21
CA MET A 245 34.79 -25.50 -18.01
C MET A 245 35.29 -25.74 -16.57
N THR A 246 35.04 -26.93 -16.05
CA THR A 246 35.54 -27.37 -14.76
C THR A 246 37.07 -27.67 -14.81
N LEU A 247 37.73 -27.65 -13.65
CA LEU A 247 39.17 -27.95 -13.57
C LEU A 247 39.52 -29.36 -14.07
N GLU A 248 38.56 -30.29 -14.02
CA GLU A 248 38.74 -31.69 -14.49
C GLU A 248 38.65 -31.75 -16.01
N GLU A 249 37.71 -31.07 -16.62
CA GLU A 249 37.56 -30.99 -18.08
C GLU A 249 38.74 -30.25 -18.72
N ILE A 250 39.21 -29.16 -18.10
CA ILE A 250 40.43 -28.46 -18.53
C ILE A 250 41.63 -29.39 -18.40
N GLY A 251 41.73 -30.18 -17.32
CA GLY A 251 42.78 -31.16 -17.10
C GLY A 251 42.80 -32.22 -18.22
N ALA A 252 41.64 -32.76 -18.55
CA ALA A 252 41.50 -33.73 -19.65
C ALA A 252 41.93 -33.15 -21.02
N LYS A 253 41.64 -31.86 -21.27
CA LYS A 253 41.98 -31.21 -22.54
C LYS A 253 43.46 -30.88 -22.70
N PHE A 254 44.19 -30.70 -21.63
CA PHE A 254 45.62 -30.37 -21.61
C PHE A 254 46.53 -31.52 -21.12
N ASP A 255 45.98 -32.72 -20.92
CA ASP A 255 46.67 -33.87 -20.33
C ASP A 255 47.36 -33.56 -18.99
N LEU A 256 46.63 -32.85 -18.11
CA LEU A 256 47.10 -32.43 -16.83
C LEU A 256 46.17 -32.92 -15.70
N THR A 257 46.74 -33.15 -14.52
CA THR A 257 45.93 -33.44 -13.33
C THR A 257 45.15 -32.19 -12.87
N ARG A 258 43.98 -32.39 -12.29
CA ARG A 258 43.14 -31.31 -11.68
C ARG A 258 43.96 -30.37 -10.78
N GLU A 259 44.81 -30.93 -9.94
CA GLU A 259 45.64 -30.16 -9.03
C GLU A 259 46.69 -29.30 -9.77
N ARG A 260 47.23 -29.82 -10.84
CA ARG A 260 48.18 -29.08 -11.69
C ARG A 260 47.52 -27.90 -12.40
N VAL A 261 46.31 -28.07 -12.90
CA VAL A 261 45.48 -26.97 -13.47
C VAL A 261 45.20 -25.89 -12.41
N ARG A 262 44.84 -26.29 -11.19
CA ARG A 262 44.64 -25.39 -10.05
C ARG A 262 45.89 -24.56 -9.74
N GLN A 263 47.03 -25.19 -9.68
CA GLN A 263 48.31 -24.50 -9.42
C GLN A 263 48.65 -23.48 -10.51
N ILE A 264 48.45 -23.84 -11.79
CA ILE A 264 48.72 -22.97 -12.92
C ILE A 264 47.75 -21.77 -12.85
N LYS A 265 46.46 -22.01 -12.62
CA LYS A 265 45.43 -20.95 -12.43
C LYS A 265 45.84 -19.96 -11.30
N GLU A 266 46.18 -20.45 -10.11
CA GLU A 266 46.55 -19.61 -8.98
C GLU A 266 47.82 -18.80 -9.27
N LYS A 267 48.83 -19.42 -9.92
CA LYS A 267 50.05 -18.73 -10.29
C LYS A 267 49.79 -17.61 -11.32
N ALA A 268 48.95 -17.89 -12.29
CA ALA A 268 48.53 -16.89 -13.31
C ALA A 268 47.79 -15.72 -12.66
N ILE A 269 46.82 -15.99 -11.75
CA ILE A 269 46.09 -14.95 -11.04
C ILE A 269 47.01 -14.09 -10.15
N ARG A 270 47.99 -14.73 -9.47
CA ARG A 270 48.97 -13.97 -8.64
C ARG A 270 49.81 -13.01 -9.49
N ARG A 271 50.24 -13.44 -10.68
CA ARG A 271 50.99 -12.60 -11.64
C ARG A 271 50.15 -11.41 -12.08
N LEU A 272 48.84 -11.61 -12.38
CA LEU A 272 47.93 -10.57 -12.80
C LEU A 272 47.66 -9.56 -11.67
N LYS A 273 47.46 -10.03 -10.42
CA LYS A 273 47.26 -9.17 -9.25
C LYS A 273 48.40 -8.18 -9.02
N GLY A 274 49.64 -8.59 -9.27
CA GLY A 274 50.83 -7.76 -8.98
C GLY A 274 51.03 -6.61 -9.98
N GLN A 275 50.65 -6.79 -11.25
CA GLN A 275 51.08 -5.88 -12.31
C GLN A 275 50.03 -4.86 -12.78
N LYS A 276 48.72 -5.19 -12.78
CA LYS A 276 47.67 -4.32 -13.38
C LYS A 276 46.30 -4.35 -12.71
N SER A 277 46.22 -4.67 -11.43
CA SER A 277 44.94 -4.63 -10.72
C SER A 277 44.28 -3.23 -10.69
N LYS A 278 45.07 -2.15 -10.85
CA LYS A 278 44.57 -0.78 -10.86
C LYS A 278 43.71 -0.44 -12.08
N LEU A 279 44.09 -0.95 -13.28
CA LEU A 279 43.32 -0.69 -14.51
C LEU A 279 41.99 -1.42 -14.53
N LEU A 280 41.93 -2.67 -14.08
CA LEU A 280 40.69 -3.44 -14.00
C LEU A 280 39.77 -2.98 -12.88
N LYS A 281 40.35 -2.43 -11.79
CA LYS A 281 39.55 -1.85 -10.69
C LYS A 281 38.75 -0.62 -11.12
N ALA A 282 39.21 0.15 -12.09
CA ALA A 282 38.48 1.30 -12.61
C ALA A 282 37.12 0.93 -13.26
N TYR A 283 36.93 -0.34 -13.66
CA TYR A 283 35.67 -0.85 -14.21
C TYR A 283 34.74 -1.45 -13.16
N LEU A 284 35.16 -1.54 -11.91
CA LEU A 284 34.35 -2.10 -10.82
C LEU A 284 33.61 -1.04 -9.99
N GLY A 285 33.88 0.26 -10.26
CA GLY A 285 33.31 1.40 -9.53
C GLY A 285 34.19 1.79 -8.35
#